data_1f1752eb5d80dd572d86ad6c9748d787
#
_entry.id   1f1752eb5d80dd572d86ad6c9748d787
#
_cell.length_a   1.000
_cell.length_b   1.000
_cell.length_c   1.000
_cell.angle_alpha   90.00
_cell.angle_beta   90.00
_cell.angle_gamma   90.00
#
_symmetry.space_group_name_H-M   'P 1'
#
loop_
_entity.id
_entity.type
_entity.pdbx_description
1 polymer ?
#
loop_
_entity_poly.entity_id
_entity_poly.type
_entity_poly.pdbx_seq_one_letter_code
_entity_poly.pdbx_strand_id
1 'polypeptide(L)'
;MQQTAGAIAILFYLASIVLQATGMRRDKRRSIMLGCGFIAAMAHATSAFALLHASSGWHFGLVEISTLISAVISLLVLFSSLRKPLDNLFLALFPLAILSIAMSMNISSQFPPTQLDSGSASHVLLSILAYSVITIAALQALLLAYQNNRLKHHHPGGLLSKLPPLQDMEALLFELLWAGQILLSTAI
;
A
#
# COMPACT_ATOMS: atom_id res chain seq x y z
N MET A 1 19.58 7.28 8.60
CA MET A 1 18.95 6.00 8.22
C MET A 1 17.55 6.19 7.61
N GLN A 2 16.64 6.95 8.25
CA GLN A 2 15.28 7.21 7.73
C GLN A 2 15.30 7.79 6.30
N GLN A 3 16.02 8.90 6.09
CA GLN A 3 16.05 9.59 4.77
C GLN A 3 16.66 8.73 3.66
N THR A 4 17.73 8.00 3.93
CA THR A 4 18.36 7.12 2.93
C THR A 4 17.45 5.96 2.55
N ALA A 5 16.80 5.32 3.52
CA ALA A 5 15.84 4.25 3.27
C ALA A 5 14.60 4.79 2.50
N GLY A 6 14.09 5.97 2.88
CA GLY A 6 12.99 6.62 2.18
C GLY A 6 13.33 6.96 0.71
N ALA A 7 14.52 7.51 0.46
CA ALA A 7 14.96 7.79 -0.91
C ALA A 7 15.08 6.52 -1.76
N ILE A 8 15.64 5.44 -1.21
CA ILE A 8 15.71 4.13 -1.87
C ILE A 8 14.31 3.63 -2.20
N ALA A 9 13.37 3.70 -1.25
CA ALA A 9 12.00 3.28 -1.46
C ALA A 9 11.33 4.05 -2.61
N ILE A 10 11.45 5.37 -2.63
CA ILE A 10 10.91 6.22 -3.71
C ILE A 10 11.47 5.81 -5.07
N LEU A 11 12.80 5.63 -5.18
CA LEU A 11 13.44 5.24 -6.44
C LEU A 11 12.92 3.89 -6.97
N PHE A 12 12.80 2.89 -6.11
CA PHE A 12 12.32 1.57 -6.50
C PHE A 12 10.82 1.53 -6.77
N TYR A 13 9.99 2.31 -6.07
CA TYR A 13 8.57 2.47 -6.42
C TYR A 13 8.41 3.15 -7.78
N LEU A 14 9.16 4.21 -8.07
CA LEU A 14 9.16 4.85 -9.39
C LEU A 14 9.62 3.88 -10.48
N ALA A 15 10.69 3.12 -10.24
CA ALA A 15 11.14 2.08 -11.18
C ALA A 15 10.04 1.05 -11.46
N SER A 16 9.33 0.59 -10.44
CA SER A 16 8.22 -0.36 -10.59
C SER A 16 7.07 0.23 -11.41
N ILE A 17 6.68 1.49 -11.17
CA ILE A 17 5.65 2.21 -11.95
C ILE A 17 6.08 2.35 -13.42
N VAL A 18 7.31 2.79 -13.68
CA VAL A 18 7.82 2.97 -15.04
C VAL A 18 7.87 1.64 -15.79
N LEU A 19 8.32 0.56 -15.14
CA LEU A 19 8.34 -0.77 -15.72
C LEU A 19 6.95 -1.24 -16.16
N GLN A 20 5.89 -0.83 -15.46
CA GLN A 20 4.51 -1.15 -15.83
C GLN A 20 4.10 -0.54 -17.17
N ALA A 21 4.68 0.59 -17.55
CA ALA A 21 4.43 1.27 -18.83
C ALA A 21 5.30 0.74 -19.99
N THR A 22 6.35 -0.05 -19.71
CA THR A 22 7.26 -0.55 -20.74
C THR A 22 6.66 -1.64 -21.62
N GLY A 23 7.13 -1.74 -22.88
CA GLY A 23 6.73 -2.78 -23.81
C GLY A 23 7.42 -4.15 -23.63
N MET A 24 8.06 -4.42 -22.49
CA MET A 24 8.74 -5.69 -22.20
C MET A 24 7.76 -6.87 -22.18
N ARG A 25 8.25 -8.10 -22.43
CA ARG A 25 7.47 -9.33 -22.29
C ARG A 25 6.84 -9.40 -20.89
N ARG A 26 5.57 -9.74 -20.83
CA ARG A 26 4.73 -9.65 -19.62
C ARG A 26 5.37 -10.36 -18.41
N ASP A 27 5.86 -11.59 -18.58
CA ASP A 27 6.38 -12.39 -17.47
C ASP A 27 7.67 -11.81 -16.88
N LYS A 28 8.63 -11.45 -17.76
CA LYS A 28 9.89 -10.85 -17.33
C LYS A 28 9.67 -9.49 -16.68
N ARG A 29 8.80 -8.66 -17.28
CA ARG A 29 8.42 -7.36 -16.72
C ARG A 29 7.81 -7.50 -15.33
N ARG A 30 6.85 -8.42 -15.17
CA ARG A 30 6.16 -8.66 -13.90
C ARG A 30 7.12 -9.10 -12.80
N SER A 31 8.04 -10.01 -13.09
CA SER A 31 9.05 -10.46 -12.12
C SER A 31 9.95 -9.31 -11.66
N ILE A 32 10.46 -8.49 -12.57
CA ILE A 32 11.32 -7.35 -12.23
C ILE A 32 10.52 -6.29 -11.45
N MET A 33 9.29 -5.99 -11.88
CA MET A 33 8.40 -5.03 -11.23
C MET A 33 8.09 -5.43 -9.79
N LEU A 34 7.76 -6.70 -9.56
CA LEU A 34 7.54 -7.24 -8.21
C LEU A 34 8.82 -7.18 -7.37
N GLY A 35 9.97 -7.55 -7.94
CA GLY A 35 11.27 -7.44 -7.26
C GLY A 35 11.57 -6.00 -6.81
N CYS A 36 11.41 -5.03 -7.71
CA CYS A 36 11.55 -3.61 -7.37
C CYS A 36 10.54 -3.18 -6.29
N GLY A 37 9.28 -3.63 -6.41
CA GLY A 37 8.25 -3.35 -5.42
C GLY A 37 8.59 -3.89 -4.03
N PHE A 38 9.10 -5.12 -3.93
CA PHE A 38 9.52 -5.69 -2.65
C PHE A 38 10.71 -4.94 -2.03
N ILE A 39 11.72 -4.59 -2.83
CA ILE A 39 12.85 -3.78 -2.35
C ILE A 39 12.33 -2.42 -1.84
N ALA A 40 11.45 -1.78 -2.60
CA ALA A 40 10.83 -0.52 -2.20
C ALA A 40 10.05 -0.64 -0.90
N ALA A 41 9.21 -1.67 -0.75
CA ALA A 41 8.38 -1.88 0.42
C ALA A 41 9.21 -2.20 1.67
N MET A 42 10.31 -2.96 1.54
CA MET A 42 11.24 -3.22 2.64
C MET A 42 11.99 -1.94 3.06
N ALA A 43 12.47 -1.17 2.10
CA ALA A 43 13.11 0.12 2.39
C ALA A 43 12.10 1.13 3.01
N HIS A 44 10.85 1.12 2.55
CA HIS A 44 9.77 1.92 3.12
C HIS A 44 9.47 1.50 4.56
N ALA A 45 9.34 0.20 4.84
CA ALA A 45 9.11 -0.31 6.20
C ALA A 45 10.26 0.05 7.15
N THR A 46 11.52 -0.03 6.70
CA THR A 46 12.67 0.41 7.50
C THR A 46 12.67 1.91 7.75
N SER A 47 12.27 2.73 6.76
CA SER A 47 12.11 4.18 6.90
C SER A 47 11.00 4.52 7.89
N ALA A 48 9.83 3.86 7.79
CA ALA A 48 8.70 4.03 8.71
C ALA A 48 9.06 3.61 10.14
N PHE A 49 9.74 2.49 10.31
CA PHE A 49 10.21 2.04 11.63
C PHE A 49 11.18 3.05 12.26
N ALA A 50 12.15 3.54 11.49
CA ALA A 50 13.11 4.55 11.98
C ALA A 50 12.44 5.89 12.32
N LEU A 51 11.31 6.20 11.69
CA LEU A 51 10.51 7.39 11.95
C LEU A 51 9.69 7.25 13.25
N LEU A 52 9.09 6.08 13.46
CA LEU A 52 8.27 5.83 14.66
C LEU A 52 9.09 5.61 15.91
N HIS A 53 10.29 5.01 15.79
CA HIS A 53 11.09 4.59 16.93
C HIS A 53 11.96 5.72 17.47
N ALA A 54 11.71 6.13 18.73
CA ALA A 54 12.57 7.02 19.50
C ALA A 54 13.17 6.30 20.70
N SER A 55 14.29 6.78 21.21
CA SER A 55 14.94 6.23 22.41
C SER A 55 14.06 6.25 23.67
N SER A 56 13.06 7.14 23.70
CA SER A 56 12.14 7.35 24.84
C SER A 56 10.74 6.76 24.61
N GLY A 57 10.47 6.13 23.48
CA GLY A 57 9.15 5.57 23.15
C GLY A 57 8.83 5.62 21.67
N TRP A 58 7.56 5.69 21.35
CA TRP A 58 7.04 5.66 19.97
C TRP A 58 6.36 6.96 19.59
N HIS A 59 6.66 7.47 18.42
CA HIS A 59 5.97 8.64 17.86
C HIS A 59 4.73 8.22 17.06
N PHE A 60 3.56 8.64 17.52
CA PHE A 60 2.26 8.36 16.86
C PHE A 60 1.64 9.64 16.29
N GLY A 61 2.39 10.39 15.52
CA GLY A 61 1.85 11.49 14.74
C GLY A 61 1.15 11.03 13.48
N LEU A 62 0.38 11.92 12.85
CA LEU A 62 -0.35 11.62 11.63
C LEU A 62 0.57 11.16 10.49
N VAL A 63 1.73 11.79 10.35
CA VAL A 63 2.70 11.48 9.29
C VAL A 63 3.36 10.11 9.53
N GLU A 64 3.72 9.83 10.79
CA GLU A 64 4.33 8.56 11.21
C GLU A 64 3.39 7.39 10.95
N ILE A 65 2.15 7.51 11.42
CA ILE A 65 1.13 6.46 11.25
C ILE A 65 0.76 6.29 9.78
N SER A 66 0.58 7.37 9.02
CA SER A 66 0.26 7.28 7.59
C SER A 66 1.38 6.62 6.78
N THR A 67 2.64 6.89 7.14
CA THR A 67 3.81 6.25 6.52
C THR A 67 3.85 4.76 6.84
N LEU A 68 3.56 4.36 8.08
CA LEU A 68 3.48 2.95 8.45
C LEU A 68 2.32 2.24 7.75
N ILE A 69 1.12 2.83 7.75
CA ILE A 69 -0.04 2.26 7.05
C ILE A 69 0.26 2.05 5.57
N SER A 70 0.86 3.04 4.89
CA SER A 70 1.19 2.93 3.47
C SER A 70 2.27 1.88 3.18
N ALA A 71 3.22 1.66 4.10
CA ALA A 71 4.19 0.57 4.01
C ALA A 71 3.50 -0.80 4.14
N VAL A 72 2.59 -0.94 5.11
CA VAL A 72 1.79 -2.18 5.30
C VAL A 72 0.90 -2.44 4.09
N ILE A 73 0.21 -1.43 3.55
CA ILE A 73 -0.58 -1.54 2.32
C ILE A 73 0.29 -2.06 1.17
N SER A 74 1.47 -1.49 0.97
CA SER A 74 2.39 -1.88 -0.10
C SER A 74 2.82 -3.34 0.03
N LEU A 75 3.15 -3.79 1.25
CA LEU A 75 3.51 -5.19 1.53
C LEU A 75 2.33 -6.12 1.29
N LEU A 76 1.13 -5.81 1.81
CA LEU A 76 -0.06 -6.65 1.65
C LEU A 76 -0.42 -6.84 0.18
N VAL A 77 -0.39 -5.76 -0.62
CA VAL A 77 -0.71 -5.86 -2.05
C VAL A 77 0.36 -6.61 -2.82
N LEU A 78 1.64 -6.42 -2.50
CA LEU A 78 2.73 -7.19 -3.10
C LEU A 78 2.61 -8.70 -2.81
N PHE A 79 2.38 -9.08 -1.55
CA PHE A 79 2.15 -10.49 -1.19
C PHE A 79 0.90 -11.07 -1.85
N SER A 80 -0.20 -10.31 -1.87
CA SER A 80 -1.43 -10.73 -2.54
C SER A 80 -1.24 -10.87 -4.05
N SER A 81 -0.40 -10.03 -4.66
CA SER A 81 -0.06 -10.06 -6.09
C SER A 81 0.72 -11.32 -6.50
N LEU A 82 1.35 -12.02 -5.55
CA LEU A 82 1.97 -13.32 -5.85
C LEU A 82 0.94 -14.40 -6.19
N ARG A 83 -0.27 -14.30 -5.66
CA ARG A 83 -1.37 -15.27 -5.84
C ARG A 83 -2.45 -14.80 -6.81
N LYS A 84 -2.76 -13.50 -6.80
CA LYS A 84 -3.81 -12.87 -7.63
C LYS A 84 -3.19 -11.78 -8.51
N PRO A 85 -3.65 -11.54 -9.75
CA PRO A 85 -3.08 -10.52 -10.65
C PRO A 85 -3.55 -9.10 -10.23
N LEU A 86 -2.98 -8.58 -9.14
CA LEU A 86 -3.29 -7.26 -8.58
C LEU A 86 -2.34 -6.14 -9.07
N ASP A 87 -1.58 -6.41 -10.12
CA ASP A 87 -0.54 -5.52 -10.64
C ASP A 87 -1.07 -4.11 -10.97
N ASN A 88 -2.37 -3.98 -11.27
CA ASN A 88 -3.02 -2.70 -11.57
C ASN A 88 -3.17 -1.79 -10.35
N LEU A 89 -3.26 -2.37 -9.15
CA LEU A 89 -3.31 -1.61 -7.89
C LEU A 89 -2.01 -0.86 -7.62
N PHE A 90 -0.87 -1.34 -8.12
CA PHE A 90 0.42 -0.66 -7.94
C PHE A 90 0.42 0.75 -8.54
N LEU A 91 -0.32 0.96 -9.63
CA LEU A 91 -0.40 2.26 -10.28
C LEU A 91 -1.07 3.33 -9.40
N ALA A 92 -1.96 2.92 -8.51
CA ALA A 92 -2.62 3.81 -7.55
C ALA A 92 -1.88 3.85 -6.20
N LEU A 93 -1.41 2.71 -5.70
CA LEU A 93 -0.85 2.58 -4.36
C LEU A 93 0.59 3.10 -4.25
N PHE A 94 1.44 2.84 -5.24
CA PHE A 94 2.83 3.27 -5.18
C PHE A 94 3.00 4.79 -5.21
N PRO A 95 2.24 5.59 -5.99
CA PRO A 95 2.25 7.04 -5.87
C PRO A 95 1.83 7.54 -4.47
N LEU A 96 0.83 6.89 -3.84
CA LEU A 96 0.42 7.23 -2.47
C LEU A 96 1.53 6.89 -1.46
N ALA A 97 2.23 5.76 -1.62
CA ALA A 97 3.37 5.40 -0.81
C ALA A 97 4.53 6.41 -0.98
N ILE A 98 4.84 6.81 -2.21
CA ILE A 98 5.84 7.86 -2.49
C ILE A 98 5.47 9.16 -1.81
N LEU A 99 4.19 9.58 -1.90
CA LEU A 99 3.71 10.80 -1.27
C LEU A 99 3.87 10.75 0.26
N SER A 100 3.50 9.63 0.90
CA SER A 100 3.63 9.47 2.36
C SER A 100 5.10 9.52 2.81
N ILE A 101 6.02 8.89 2.07
CA ILE A 101 7.46 8.96 2.34
C ILE A 101 7.96 10.40 2.17
N ALA A 102 7.60 11.06 1.07
CA ALA A 102 8.02 12.44 0.81
C ALA A 102 7.54 13.39 1.91
N MET A 103 6.29 13.23 2.38
CA MET A 103 5.79 13.99 3.53
C MET A 103 6.60 13.71 4.79
N SER A 104 6.91 12.44 5.09
CA SER A 104 7.66 12.07 6.28
C SER A 104 9.11 12.55 6.28
N MET A 105 9.69 12.82 5.12
CA MET A 105 11.03 13.38 5.00
C MET A 105 11.08 14.90 5.25
N ASN A 106 9.94 15.59 5.13
CA ASN A 106 9.86 17.05 5.23
C ASN A 106 9.11 17.53 6.47
N ILE A 107 8.31 16.71 7.11
CA ILE A 107 7.48 17.06 8.25
C ILE A 107 7.97 16.30 9.47
N SER A 108 8.40 17.00 10.50
CA SER A 108 8.79 16.42 11.78
C SER A 108 7.58 16.26 12.69
N SER A 109 7.55 15.18 13.48
CA SER A 109 6.54 15.01 14.52
C SER A 109 6.66 16.07 15.58
N GLN A 110 5.51 16.65 15.95
CA GLN A 110 5.39 17.61 17.04
C GLN A 110 4.87 16.95 18.34
N PHE A 111 4.52 15.65 18.28
CA PHE A 111 3.98 14.91 19.40
C PHE A 111 5.11 14.25 20.21
N PRO A 112 5.03 14.28 21.55
CA PRO A 112 6.00 13.61 22.39
C PRO A 112 5.92 12.08 22.19
N PRO A 113 7.04 11.35 22.36
CA PRO A 113 7.02 9.90 22.26
C PRO A 113 6.20 9.29 23.41
N THR A 114 5.46 8.25 23.09
CA THR A 114 4.55 7.56 24.00
C THR A 114 5.07 6.15 24.29
N GLN A 115 4.99 5.71 25.54
CA GLN A 115 5.22 4.32 25.93
C GLN A 115 3.96 3.50 25.63
N LEU A 116 4.16 2.33 25.00
CA LEU A 116 3.08 1.38 24.75
C LEU A 116 3.13 0.23 25.74
N ASP A 117 2.03 0.00 26.43
CA ASP A 117 1.76 -1.28 27.09
C ASP A 117 1.31 -2.34 26.06
N SER A 118 1.28 -3.60 26.48
CA SER A 118 0.95 -4.72 25.56
C SER A 118 -0.46 -4.63 24.97
N GLY A 119 -1.43 -4.11 25.75
CA GLY A 119 -2.81 -3.93 25.28
C GLY A 119 -2.90 -2.87 24.19
N SER A 120 -2.33 -1.70 24.45
CA SER A 120 -2.26 -0.60 23.47
C SER A 120 -1.49 -0.99 22.23
N ALA A 121 -0.41 -1.76 22.35
CA ALA A 121 0.37 -2.22 21.20
C ALA A 121 -0.43 -3.16 20.29
N SER A 122 -1.20 -4.09 20.87
CA SER A 122 -2.07 -5.00 20.07
C SER A 122 -3.20 -4.26 19.39
N HIS A 123 -3.85 -3.32 20.07
CA HIS A 123 -4.87 -2.45 19.48
C HIS A 123 -4.33 -1.65 18.29
N VAL A 124 -3.17 -1.01 18.45
CA VAL A 124 -2.53 -0.22 17.38
C VAL A 124 -2.18 -1.11 16.20
N LEU A 125 -1.60 -2.30 16.42
CA LEU A 125 -1.25 -3.23 15.36
C LEU A 125 -2.47 -3.70 14.57
N LEU A 126 -3.53 -4.14 15.25
CA LEU A 126 -4.78 -4.58 14.62
C LEU A 126 -5.46 -3.45 13.86
N SER A 127 -5.47 -2.24 14.42
CA SER A 127 -6.02 -1.06 13.75
C SER A 127 -5.27 -0.72 12.47
N ILE A 128 -3.94 -0.74 12.48
CA ILE A 128 -3.11 -0.50 11.30
C ILE A 128 -3.41 -1.53 10.22
N LEU A 129 -3.50 -2.81 10.56
CA LEU A 129 -3.84 -3.87 9.62
C LEU A 129 -5.26 -3.68 9.07
N ALA A 130 -6.24 -3.38 9.93
CA ALA A 130 -7.63 -3.13 9.51
C ALA A 130 -7.73 -1.96 8.52
N TYR A 131 -7.17 -0.81 8.88
CA TYR A 131 -7.19 0.37 8.01
C TYR A 131 -6.43 0.13 6.70
N SER A 132 -5.34 -0.64 6.72
CA SER A 132 -4.60 -0.99 5.51
C SER A 132 -5.46 -1.82 4.55
N VAL A 133 -6.13 -2.85 5.05
CA VAL A 133 -7.00 -3.72 4.24
C VAL A 133 -8.22 -2.95 3.72
N ILE A 134 -8.86 -2.10 4.56
CA ILE A 134 -10.00 -1.27 4.14
C ILE A 134 -9.58 -0.24 3.08
N THR A 135 -8.40 0.33 3.18
CA THR A 135 -7.87 1.25 2.16
C THR A 135 -7.67 0.55 0.82
N ILE A 136 -7.13 -0.69 0.82
CA ILE A 136 -7.03 -1.50 -0.39
C ILE A 136 -8.42 -1.79 -0.97
N ALA A 137 -9.40 -2.13 -0.13
CA ALA A 137 -10.78 -2.36 -0.54
C ALA A 137 -11.40 -1.10 -1.18
N ALA A 138 -11.18 0.07 -0.60
CA ALA A 138 -11.68 1.34 -1.15
C ALA A 138 -11.11 1.64 -2.54
N LEU A 139 -9.80 1.44 -2.74
CA LEU A 139 -9.18 1.61 -4.06
C LEU A 139 -9.66 0.57 -5.06
N GLN A 140 -9.84 -0.68 -4.63
CA GLN A 140 -10.44 -1.74 -5.45
C GLN A 140 -11.86 -1.39 -5.88
N ALA A 141 -12.68 -0.84 -4.97
CA ALA A 141 -14.04 -0.37 -5.28
C ALA A 141 -14.05 0.75 -6.33
N LEU A 142 -13.11 1.72 -6.22
CA LEU A 142 -12.97 2.80 -7.20
C LEU A 142 -12.57 2.27 -8.57
N LEU A 143 -11.62 1.32 -8.64
CA LEU A 143 -11.22 0.68 -9.89
C LEU A 143 -12.36 -0.11 -10.51
N LEU A 144 -13.13 -0.86 -9.71
CA LEU A 144 -14.30 -1.60 -10.14
C LEU A 144 -15.39 -0.67 -10.68
N ALA A 145 -15.68 0.43 -9.98
CA ALA A 145 -16.64 1.44 -10.44
C ALA A 145 -16.19 2.08 -11.74
N TYR A 146 -14.91 2.42 -11.87
CA TYR A 146 -14.35 2.97 -13.11
C TYR A 146 -14.50 1.98 -14.28
N GLN A 147 -14.13 0.71 -14.08
CA GLN A 147 -14.25 -0.34 -15.11
C GLN A 147 -15.70 -0.54 -15.54
N ASN A 148 -16.64 -0.65 -14.59
CA ASN A 148 -18.06 -0.84 -14.85
C ASN A 148 -18.64 0.34 -15.65
N ASN A 149 -18.29 1.57 -15.27
CA ASN A 149 -18.74 2.77 -15.99
C ASN A 149 -18.24 2.80 -17.44
N ARG A 150 -16.96 2.46 -17.67
CA ARG A 150 -16.38 2.43 -19.01
C ARG A 150 -16.97 1.33 -19.90
N LEU A 151 -17.25 0.17 -19.34
CA LEU A 151 -17.91 -0.93 -20.06
C LEU A 151 -19.33 -0.56 -20.48
N LYS A 152 -20.09 0.12 -19.61
CA LYS A 152 -21.45 0.61 -19.95
C LYS A 152 -21.46 1.60 -21.11
N HIS A 153 -20.41 2.40 -21.26
CA HIS A 153 -20.31 3.40 -22.32
C HIS A 153 -19.58 2.91 -23.58
N HIS A 154 -19.39 1.60 -23.76
CA HIS A 154 -18.78 0.98 -24.96
C HIS A 154 -17.40 1.52 -25.35
N HIS A 155 -16.56 1.88 -24.37
CA HIS A 155 -15.17 2.32 -24.59
C HIS A 155 -14.17 1.26 -24.11
N PRO A 156 -14.11 0.05 -24.70
CA PRO A 156 -13.18 -1.00 -24.32
C PRO A 156 -11.79 -0.70 -24.87
N GLY A 157 -11.00 0.11 -24.20
CA GLY A 157 -9.64 0.43 -24.65
C GLY A 157 -8.75 0.93 -23.50
N GLY A 158 -7.44 0.95 -23.70
CA GLY A 158 -6.47 1.50 -22.75
C GLY A 158 -6.26 0.63 -21.52
N LEU A 159 -6.45 1.20 -20.32
CA LEU A 159 -6.21 0.54 -19.05
C LEU A 159 -7.14 -0.68 -18.83
N LEU A 160 -8.35 -0.65 -19.40
CA LEU A 160 -9.38 -1.68 -19.23
C LEU A 160 -8.98 -3.04 -19.78
N SER A 161 -8.25 -3.08 -20.90
CA SER A 161 -7.80 -4.35 -21.49
C SER A 161 -6.80 -5.11 -20.63
N LYS A 162 -6.25 -4.45 -19.60
CA LYS A 162 -5.28 -5.00 -18.67
C LYS A 162 -5.88 -5.37 -17.30
N LEU A 163 -7.16 -4.99 -17.05
CA LEU A 163 -7.84 -5.29 -15.80
C LEU A 163 -8.40 -6.73 -15.82
N PRO A 164 -8.46 -7.40 -14.64
CA PRO A 164 -9.15 -8.67 -14.50
C PRO A 164 -10.66 -8.56 -14.81
N PRO A 165 -11.37 -9.69 -15.02
CA PRO A 165 -12.81 -9.71 -15.14
C PRO A 165 -13.51 -9.02 -13.95
N LEU A 166 -14.63 -8.33 -14.19
CA LEU A 166 -15.39 -7.64 -13.14
C LEU A 166 -15.74 -8.54 -11.97
N GLN A 167 -16.12 -9.78 -12.23
CA GLN A 167 -16.50 -10.75 -11.21
C GLN A 167 -15.34 -11.07 -10.24
N ASP A 168 -14.12 -11.22 -10.78
CA ASP A 168 -12.94 -11.49 -9.96
C ASP A 168 -12.57 -10.27 -9.11
N MET A 169 -12.75 -9.07 -9.66
CA MET A 169 -12.52 -7.82 -8.93
C MET A 169 -13.55 -7.59 -7.83
N GLU A 170 -14.80 -7.94 -8.07
CA GLU A 170 -15.89 -7.88 -7.11
C GLU A 170 -15.69 -8.90 -5.97
N ALA A 171 -15.38 -10.14 -6.31
CA ALA A 171 -15.07 -11.18 -5.31
C ALA A 171 -13.92 -10.76 -4.39
N LEU A 172 -12.84 -10.21 -4.97
CA LEU A 172 -11.72 -9.69 -4.19
C LEU A 172 -12.13 -8.53 -3.29
N LEU A 173 -12.98 -7.61 -3.77
CA LEU A 173 -13.48 -6.49 -2.96
C LEU A 173 -14.21 -6.99 -1.72
N PHE A 174 -15.11 -7.97 -1.86
CA PHE A 174 -15.83 -8.53 -0.72
C PHE A 174 -14.91 -9.30 0.24
N GLU A 175 -13.91 -10.04 -0.26
CA GLU A 175 -12.89 -10.67 0.59
C GLU A 175 -12.14 -9.64 1.44
N LEU A 176 -11.73 -8.52 0.84
CA LEU A 176 -11.04 -7.44 1.54
C LEU A 176 -11.95 -6.75 2.58
N LEU A 177 -13.22 -6.50 2.23
CA LEU A 177 -14.18 -5.91 3.16
C LEU A 177 -14.41 -6.80 4.38
N TRP A 178 -14.61 -8.10 4.18
CA TRP A 178 -14.78 -9.05 5.28
C TRP A 178 -13.54 -9.13 6.17
N ALA A 179 -12.36 -9.24 5.57
CA ALA A 179 -11.09 -9.27 6.32
C ALA A 179 -10.89 -7.98 7.12
N GLY A 180 -11.12 -6.82 6.50
CA GLY A 180 -11.02 -5.52 7.16
C GLY A 180 -12.01 -5.35 8.30
N GLN A 181 -13.27 -5.80 8.10
CA GLN A 181 -14.31 -5.74 9.14
C GLN A 181 -13.98 -6.62 10.35
N ILE A 182 -13.49 -7.85 10.11
CA ILE A 182 -13.07 -8.76 11.19
C ILE A 182 -11.91 -8.14 11.97
N LEU A 183 -10.88 -7.65 11.28
CA LEU A 183 -9.73 -7.00 11.93
C LEU A 183 -10.15 -5.78 12.75
N LEU A 184 -11.04 -4.93 12.20
CA LEU A 184 -11.54 -3.74 12.89
C LEU A 184 -12.36 -4.12 14.13
N SER A 185 -13.21 -5.14 14.02
CA SER A 185 -14.03 -5.61 15.15
C SER A 185 -13.19 -6.24 16.27
N THR A 186 -12.04 -6.86 15.92
CA THR A 186 -11.13 -7.43 16.92
C THR A 186 -10.19 -6.40 17.52
N ALA A 187 -10.05 -5.23 16.88
CA ALA A 187 -9.23 -4.13 17.38
C ALA A 187 -9.96 -3.28 18.44
N ILE A 188 -11.28 -3.38 18.55
CA ILE A 188 -12.09 -2.64 19.53
C ILE A 188 -12.15 -3.42 20.83
#